data_811cf52c9cae4509a1f61d9addfeafa6
#
_entry.id   811cf52c9cae4509a1f61d9addfeafa6
#
_cell.length_a   1.000
_cell.length_b   1.000
_cell.length_c   1.000
_cell.angle_alpha   90.00
_cell.angle_beta   90.00
_cell.angle_gamma   90.00
#
_symmetry.space_group_name_H-M   'P 1'
#
loop_
_entity.id
_entity.type
_entity.pdbx_description
1 polymer ?
#
loop_
_entity_poly.entity_id
_entity_poly.type
_entity_poly.pdbx_seq_one_letter_code
_entity_poly.pdbx_strand_id
1 'polypeptide(L)'
;MWGMWFTLVAVKLHVGCAMWTYAPWQGRYLPHSLSPRERLRAYATWCNAVEGNTTFYATPALDTVKSWAEQTAPDFRFILKLPKPITHERRLADVEDPLRAFLAAIQPLGERAHSLWIQLPPSFGPADLEALAGFLRRLPYGHRYCVEVRHRAFFADPRSEQRLERVLAEAGAEWVSFDTTVLFEDPPVSDAEREAWMKKPRLPRRSRALTGDPVVRYIGRDEEARTVAGWQPWVGTVAGWLREGRSPTVFIHTPDNVGAPGLVRRFHDDVRARVPEVEPLPEPVPSGPPTLF
;
A
#
# COMPACT_ATOMS: atom_id res chain seq x y z
N MET A 1 -27.29 22.17 31.16
CA MET A 1 -27.04 21.86 29.74
C MET A 1 -25.54 21.64 29.56
N TRP A 2 -25.10 20.40 29.58
CA TRP A 2 -23.69 20.04 29.35
C TRP A 2 -23.52 19.84 27.87
N GLY A 3 -22.84 20.78 27.21
CA GLY A 3 -22.47 20.66 25.80
C GLY A 3 -21.38 19.59 25.67
N MET A 4 -21.75 18.45 25.15
CA MET A 4 -20.81 17.38 24.77
C MET A 4 -20.08 17.86 23.51
N TRP A 5 -18.88 18.38 23.70
CA TRP A 5 -17.98 18.70 22.58
C TRP A 5 -17.53 17.36 21.99
N PHE A 6 -18.20 16.92 20.94
CA PHE A 6 -17.62 15.89 20.07
C PHE A 6 -16.44 16.54 19.36
N THR A 7 -15.24 16.24 19.84
CA THR A 7 -14.06 16.47 19.03
C THR A 7 -14.22 15.59 17.80
N LEU A 8 -14.54 16.21 16.63
CA LEU A 8 -14.51 15.53 15.35
C LEU A 8 -13.09 15.00 15.19
N VAL A 9 -12.92 13.70 15.36
CA VAL A 9 -11.66 13.03 15.00
C VAL A 9 -11.54 13.22 13.50
N ALA A 10 -10.51 13.94 13.08
CA ALA A 10 -10.26 14.19 11.67
C ALA A 10 -10.16 12.84 10.93
N VAL A 11 -11.00 12.67 9.91
CA VAL A 11 -11.03 11.44 9.11
C VAL A 11 -9.90 11.50 8.10
N LYS A 12 -8.99 10.53 8.14
CA LYS A 12 -7.80 10.52 7.31
C LYS A 12 -7.81 9.34 6.35
N LEU A 13 -7.75 9.65 5.05
CA LEU A 13 -7.48 8.68 3.99
C LEU A 13 -6.00 8.72 3.64
N HIS A 14 -5.35 7.55 3.69
CA HIS A 14 -3.95 7.44 3.29
C HIS A 14 -3.86 6.90 1.86
N VAL A 15 -3.12 7.61 1.02
CA VAL A 15 -2.96 7.27 -0.39
C VAL A 15 -1.51 7.38 -0.83
N GLY A 16 -1.08 6.51 -1.73
CA GLY A 16 0.30 6.52 -2.20
C GLY A 16 0.55 5.67 -3.44
N CYS A 17 1.83 5.71 -3.87
CA CYS A 17 2.37 4.93 -4.97
C CYS A 17 3.21 3.76 -4.45
N ALA A 18 3.64 2.89 -5.38
CA ALA A 18 4.52 1.75 -5.10
C ALA A 18 6.00 2.12 -4.92
N MET A 19 6.34 3.40 -5.04
CA MET A 19 7.71 3.91 -4.97
C MET A 19 7.68 5.42 -4.74
N TRP A 20 8.84 6.01 -4.42
CA TRP A 20 9.01 7.48 -4.29
C TRP A 20 10.23 8.02 -5.04
N THR A 21 10.95 7.18 -5.78
CA THR A 21 12.20 7.55 -6.46
C THR A 21 12.16 7.33 -7.98
N TYR A 22 10.98 7.32 -8.58
CA TYR A 22 10.84 7.06 -10.00
C TYR A 22 11.37 8.24 -10.83
N ALA A 23 12.38 7.98 -11.68
CA ALA A 23 13.06 9.03 -12.44
C ALA A 23 12.14 9.85 -13.36
N PRO A 24 11.15 9.27 -14.08
CA PRO A 24 10.22 10.03 -14.90
C PRO A 24 9.34 11.04 -14.15
N TRP A 25 9.31 11.02 -12.84
CA TRP A 25 8.58 12.01 -12.04
C TRP A 25 9.35 13.33 -11.88
N GLN A 26 10.67 13.34 -12.11
CA GLN A 26 11.48 14.58 -12.03
C GLN A 26 11.06 15.56 -13.12
N GLY A 27 10.83 16.82 -12.72
CA GLY A 27 10.31 17.87 -13.58
C GLY A 27 8.81 17.84 -13.82
N ARG A 28 8.12 16.79 -13.39
CA ARG A 28 6.65 16.68 -13.48
C ARG A 28 5.98 16.73 -12.10
N TYR A 29 6.41 15.89 -11.18
CA TYR A 29 5.89 15.78 -9.81
C TYR A 29 6.95 16.10 -8.76
N LEU A 30 8.21 15.90 -9.09
CA LEU A 30 9.35 16.16 -8.23
C LEU A 30 10.26 17.17 -8.91
N PRO A 31 10.89 18.11 -8.17
CA PRO A 31 11.90 19.01 -8.73
C PRO A 31 13.03 18.27 -9.45
N HIS A 32 13.54 18.86 -10.54
CA HIS A 32 14.60 18.27 -11.38
C HIS A 32 15.90 17.99 -10.62
N SER A 33 16.27 18.87 -9.68
CA SER A 33 17.58 18.88 -9.02
C SER A 33 17.70 17.90 -7.84
N LEU A 34 16.62 17.18 -7.46
CA LEU A 34 16.64 16.33 -6.27
C LEU A 34 17.45 15.04 -6.49
N SER A 35 18.41 14.80 -5.60
CA SER A 35 19.03 13.49 -5.47
C SER A 35 18.02 12.42 -5.06
N PRO A 36 18.27 11.13 -5.31
CA PRO A 36 17.37 10.06 -4.88
C PRO A 36 17.05 10.07 -3.38
N ARG A 37 17.96 10.56 -2.54
CA ARG A 37 17.77 10.67 -1.08
C ARG A 37 16.78 11.78 -0.69
N GLU A 38 16.64 12.83 -1.49
CA GLU A 38 15.79 13.98 -1.19
C GLU A 38 14.37 13.83 -1.75
N ARG A 39 14.17 12.86 -2.65
CA ARG A 39 12.89 12.69 -3.36
C ARG A 39 11.72 12.33 -2.44
N LEU A 40 11.98 11.65 -1.32
CA LEU A 40 10.91 11.24 -0.41
C LEU A 40 10.19 12.45 0.20
N ARG A 41 10.92 13.51 0.59
CA ARG A 41 10.32 14.73 1.12
C ARG A 41 9.38 15.40 0.10
N ALA A 42 9.82 15.50 -1.16
CA ALA A 42 8.99 16.04 -2.23
C ALA A 42 7.79 15.12 -2.54
N TYR A 43 8.00 13.80 -2.58
CA TYR A 43 6.92 12.82 -2.74
C TYR A 43 5.87 12.93 -1.63
N ALA A 44 6.29 13.16 -0.38
CA ALA A 44 5.38 13.30 0.77
C ALA A 44 4.49 14.56 0.70
N THR A 45 4.70 15.47 -0.25
CA THR A 45 3.77 16.55 -0.55
C THR A 45 2.67 16.15 -1.55
N TRP A 46 2.88 15.06 -2.29
CA TRP A 46 1.91 14.48 -3.21
C TRP A 46 1.04 13.40 -2.57
N CYS A 47 1.63 12.61 -1.68
CA CYS A 47 1.07 11.42 -1.09
C CYS A 47 1.36 11.38 0.41
N ASN A 48 0.46 10.82 1.21
CA ASN A 48 0.65 10.63 2.65
C ASN A 48 0.92 9.16 3.05
N ALA A 49 1.13 8.29 2.04
CA ALA A 49 1.56 6.91 2.23
C ALA A 49 2.48 6.45 1.10
N VAL A 50 3.21 5.37 1.32
CA VAL A 50 4.01 4.69 0.30
C VAL A 50 4.06 3.17 0.52
N GLU A 51 4.02 2.40 -0.58
CA GLU A 51 4.32 0.97 -0.59
C GLU A 51 5.84 0.79 -0.60
N GLY A 52 6.39 0.22 0.48
CA GLY A 52 7.82 -0.01 0.64
C GLY A 52 8.31 -1.26 -0.08
N ASN A 53 8.43 -1.20 -1.41
CA ASN A 53 8.86 -2.32 -2.23
C ASN A 53 10.36 -2.63 -2.11
N THR A 54 11.19 -1.65 -1.82
CA THR A 54 12.65 -1.83 -1.69
C THR A 54 13.01 -2.79 -0.58
N THR A 55 12.25 -2.81 0.51
CA THR A 55 12.46 -3.70 1.65
C THR A 55 12.21 -5.17 1.32
N PHE A 56 11.47 -5.46 0.24
CA PHE A 56 11.29 -6.82 -0.24
C PHE A 56 12.59 -7.44 -0.78
N TYR A 57 13.44 -6.63 -1.39
CA TYR A 57 14.69 -7.09 -2.00
C TYR A 57 15.86 -7.12 -1.02
N ALA A 58 15.89 -6.18 -0.07
CA ALA A 58 16.94 -6.10 0.95
C ALA A 58 16.43 -5.39 2.22
N THR A 59 16.93 -5.81 3.37
CA THR A 59 16.78 -5.06 4.62
C THR A 59 17.54 -3.74 4.49
N PRO A 60 16.89 -2.58 4.71
CA PRO A 60 17.53 -1.28 4.55
C PRO A 60 18.56 -1.02 5.66
N ALA A 61 19.59 -0.23 5.34
CA ALA A 61 20.53 0.26 6.34
C ALA A 61 19.84 1.22 7.33
N LEU A 62 20.25 1.20 8.59
CA LEU A 62 19.65 2.01 9.67
C LEU A 62 19.61 3.51 9.33
N ASP A 63 20.70 4.06 8.78
CA ASP A 63 20.79 5.49 8.42
C ASP A 63 19.86 5.85 7.24
N THR A 64 19.59 4.92 6.34
CA THR A 64 18.59 5.08 5.30
C THR A 64 17.20 5.23 5.91
N VAL A 65 16.87 4.39 6.87
CA VAL A 65 15.56 4.42 7.55
C VAL A 65 15.41 5.68 8.42
N LYS A 66 16.45 6.11 9.12
CA LYS A 66 16.45 7.40 9.82
C LYS A 66 16.16 8.55 8.86
N SER A 67 16.82 8.58 7.70
CA SER A 67 16.56 9.58 6.67
C SER A 67 15.11 9.54 6.17
N TRP A 68 14.48 8.38 6.07
CA TRP A 68 13.05 8.29 5.72
C TRP A 68 12.16 8.92 6.80
N ALA A 69 12.46 8.66 8.07
CA ALA A 69 11.72 9.24 9.19
C ALA A 69 11.85 10.78 9.25
N GLU A 70 13.03 11.32 8.96
CA GLU A 70 13.30 12.77 8.96
C GLU A 70 12.62 13.51 7.79
N GLN A 71 12.33 12.80 6.70
CA GLN A 71 11.74 13.39 5.50
C GLN A 71 10.21 13.35 5.45
N THR A 72 9.59 12.68 6.43
CA THR A 72 8.14 12.47 6.41
C THR A 72 7.47 12.95 7.71
N ALA A 73 6.24 13.41 7.60
CA ALA A 73 5.43 13.80 8.76
C ALA A 73 5.18 12.60 9.68
N PRO A 74 4.90 12.82 10.98
CA PRO A 74 4.68 11.72 11.95
C PRO A 74 3.55 10.76 11.56
N ASP A 75 2.57 11.22 10.83
CA ASP A 75 1.40 10.47 10.36
C ASP A 75 1.54 9.88 8.95
N PHE A 76 2.68 10.09 8.29
CA PHE A 76 2.97 9.47 6.99
C PHE A 76 3.07 7.94 7.16
N ARG A 77 2.47 7.18 6.24
CA ARG A 77 2.45 5.71 6.33
C ARG A 77 3.43 5.04 5.37
N PHE A 78 4.32 4.26 5.93
CA PHE A 78 5.05 3.22 5.20
C PHE A 78 4.34 1.89 5.42
N ILE A 79 3.92 1.24 4.32
CA ILE A 79 3.51 -0.17 4.35
C ILE A 79 4.67 -0.96 3.78
N LEU A 80 5.46 -1.57 4.66
CA LEU A 80 6.76 -2.16 4.31
C LEU A 80 6.62 -3.65 4.02
N LYS A 81 7.09 -4.10 2.86
CA LYS A 81 7.12 -5.53 2.55
C LYS A 81 8.20 -6.24 3.36
N LEU A 82 7.84 -7.37 3.95
CA LEU A 82 8.85 -8.27 4.53
C LEU A 82 9.81 -8.75 3.44
N PRO A 83 11.10 -8.92 3.76
CA PRO A 83 12.11 -9.38 2.82
C PRO A 83 11.75 -10.70 2.14
N LYS A 84 12.08 -10.81 0.85
CA LYS A 84 11.86 -12.00 0.02
C LYS A 84 12.40 -13.30 0.64
N PRO A 85 13.57 -13.33 1.30
CA PRO A 85 14.04 -14.52 2.01
C PRO A 85 13.03 -15.06 3.03
N ILE A 86 12.28 -14.18 3.72
CA ILE A 86 11.28 -14.58 4.71
C ILE A 86 10.05 -15.21 4.02
N THR A 87 9.50 -14.50 3.04
CA THR A 87 8.17 -14.81 2.50
C THR A 87 8.20 -15.80 1.32
N HIS A 88 9.22 -15.73 0.46
CA HIS A 88 9.30 -16.49 -0.79
C HIS A 88 10.29 -17.64 -0.74
N GLU A 89 11.49 -17.41 -0.19
CA GLU A 89 12.56 -18.41 -0.21
C GLU A 89 12.38 -19.44 0.90
N ARG A 90 12.23 -18.98 2.14
CA ARG A 90 12.01 -19.83 3.32
C ARG A 90 10.53 -20.12 3.60
N ARG A 91 9.61 -19.49 2.87
CA ARG A 91 8.16 -19.72 3.00
C ARG A 91 7.67 -19.69 4.45
N LEU A 92 8.13 -18.68 5.22
CA LEU A 92 7.81 -18.41 6.61
C LEU A 92 8.38 -19.41 7.64
N ALA A 93 9.26 -20.32 7.24
CA ALA A 93 9.92 -21.27 8.13
C ALA A 93 11.34 -20.80 8.47
N ASP A 94 11.76 -20.96 9.73
CA ASP A 94 13.11 -20.65 10.24
C ASP A 94 13.57 -19.22 9.90
N VAL A 95 12.70 -18.24 10.14
CA VAL A 95 12.90 -16.84 9.72
C VAL A 95 13.09 -15.86 10.88
N GLU A 96 13.30 -16.35 12.09
CA GLU A 96 13.39 -15.53 13.31
C GLU A 96 14.55 -14.51 13.22
N ASP A 97 15.72 -14.92 12.78
CA ASP A 97 16.89 -14.04 12.67
C ASP A 97 16.73 -12.97 11.57
N PRO A 98 16.37 -13.30 10.32
CA PRO A 98 16.13 -12.27 9.30
C PRO A 98 14.95 -11.37 9.65
N LEU A 99 13.90 -11.87 10.32
CA LEU A 99 12.80 -11.04 10.79
C LEU A 99 13.25 -10.07 11.87
N ARG A 100 14.03 -10.52 12.86
CA ARG A 100 14.59 -9.68 13.93
C ARG A 100 15.48 -8.58 13.35
N ALA A 101 16.36 -8.93 12.42
CA ALA A 101 17.23 -7.97 11.74
C ALA A 101 16.43 -6.91 10.96
N PHE A 102 15.37 -7.32 10.26
CA PHE A 102 14.49 -6.41 9.54
C PHE A 102 13.75 -5.46 10.51
N LEU A 103 13.15 -5.98 11.59
CA LEU A 103 12.43 -5.17 12.57
C LEU A 103 13.35 -4.16 13.26
N ALA A 104 14.57 -4.56 13.60
CA ALA A 104 15.58 -3.64 14.16
C ALA A 104 15.95 -2.54 13.17
N ALA A 105 16.08 -2.86 11.87
CA ALA A 105 16.41 -1.88 10.85
C ALA A 105 15.33 -0.82 10.64
N ILE A 106 14.04 -1.19 10.73
CA ILE A 106 12.92 -0.26 10.52
C ILE A 106 12.48 0.50 11.78
N GLN A 107 13.04 0.18 12.94
CA GLN A 107 12.69 0.79 14.21
C GLN A 107 12.67 2.33 14.21
N PRO A 108 13.56 3.07 13.51
CA PRO A 108 13.53 4.52 13.49
C PRO A 108 12.26 5.13 12.88
N LEU A 109 11.48 4.38 12.10
CA LEU A 109 10.20 4.87 11.57
C LEU A 109 9.14 5.03 12.66
N GLY A 110 9.21 4.26 13.75
CA GLY A 110 8.18 4.25 14.77
C GLY A 110 6.80 3.97 14.18
N GLU A 111 5.79 4.78 14.55
CA GLU A 111 4.40 4.65 14.07
C GLU A 111 4.25 4.85 12.55
N ARG A 112 5.24 5.45 11.87
CA ARG A 112 5.24 5.57 10.40
C ARG A 112 5.38 4.22 9.71
N ALA A 113 6.03 3.20 10.33
CA ALA A 113 5.97 1.81 9.89
C ALA A 113 4.58 1.23 10.19
N HIS A 114 3.56 1.75 9.49
CA HIS A 114 2.16 1.57 9.84
C HIS A 114 1.71 0.12 9.78
N SER A 115 2.14 -0.63 8.74
CA SER A 115 1.87 -2.05 8.62
C SER A 115 3.00 -2.78 7.90
N LEU A 116 3.22 -4.03 8.28
CA LEU A 116 4.21 -4.92 7.67
C LEU A 116 3.50 -5.88 6.71
N TRP A 117 3.91 -5.84 5.44
CA TRP A 117 3.24 -6.54 4.35
C TRP A 117 3.88 -7.90 4.07
N ILE A 118 3.16 -8.96 4.35
CA ILE A 118 3.52 -10.35 4.09
C ILE A 118 2.99 -10.71 2.69
N GLN A 119 3.77 -10.45 1.65
CA GLN A 119 3.41 -10.85 0.29
C GLN A 119 3.82 -12.29 0.07
N LEU A 120 2.88 -13.17 -0.23
CA LEU A 120 3.11 -14.60 -0.46
C LEU A 120 3.20 -14.94 -1.96
N PRO A 121 4.06 -15.90 -2.35
CA PRO A 121 4.17 -16.30 -3.76
C PRO A 121 2.90 -17.00 -4.26
N PRO A 122 2.66 -17.05 -5.59
CA PRO A 122 1.51 -17.76 -6.16
C PRO A 122 1.44 -19.25 -5.82
N SER A 123 2.57 -19.87 -5.47
CA SER A 123 2.65 -21.26 -5.04
C SER A 123 2.24 -21.49 -3.58
N PHE A 124 2.01 -20.42 -2.79
CA PHE A 124 1.57 -20.50 -1.40
C PHE A 124 0.04 -20.67 -1.37
N GLY A 125 -0.42 -21.89 -1.23
CA GLY A 125 -1.83 -22.26 -1.36
C GLY A 125 -2.49 -22.68 -0.04
N PRO A 126 -3.73 -23.20 -0.11
CA PRO A 126 -4.49 -23.65 1.07
C PRO A 126 -3.81 -24.71 1.93
N ALA A 127 -2.91 -25.51 1.36
CA ALA A 127 -2.11 -26.48 2.11
C ALA A 127 -1.06 -25.81 3.03
N ASP A 128 -0.66 -24.59 2.72
CA ASP A 128 0.36 -23.84 3.48
C ASP A 128 -0.24 -23.00 4.62
N LEU A 129 -1.57 -23.00 4.82
CA LEU A 129 -2.23 -22.14 5.81
C LEU A 129 -1.74 -22.36 7.24
N GLU A 130 -1.36 -23.58 7.61
CA GLU A 130 -0.80 -23.85 8.93
C GLU A 130 0.55 -23.18 9.14
N ALA A 131 1.39 -23.11 8.09
CA ALA A 131 2.65 -22.36 8.13
C ALA A 131 2.40 -20.87 8.33
N LEU A 132 1.41 -20.29 7.62
CA LEU A 132 1.01 -18.89 7.80
C LEU A 132 0.48 -18.65 9.22
N ALA A 133 -0.43 -19.48 9.72
CA ALA A 133 -0.97 -19.37 11.06
C ALA A 133 0.13 -19.46 12.13
N GLY A 134 1.04 -20.41 11.99
CA GLY A 134 2.19 -20.57 12.88
C GLY A 134 3.12 -19.37 12.85
N PHE A 135 3.40 -18.81 11.67
CA PHE A 135 4.21 -17.59 11.51
C PHE A 135 3.54 -16.38 12.17
N LEU A 136 2.27 -16.11 11.87
CA LEU A 136 1.52 -14.98 12.42
C LEU A 136 1.46 -15.01 13.94
N ARG A 137 1.29 -16.19 14.57
CA ARG A 137 1.31 -16.33 16.04
C ARG A 137 2.66 -16.00 16.69
N ARG A 138 3.77 -16.14 15.95
CA ARG A 138 5.14 -15.81 16.44
C ARG A 138 5.56 -14.37 16.17
N LEU A 139 4.76 -13.61 15.42
CA LEU A 139 5.08 -12.21 15.13
C LEU A 139 5.00 -11.35 16.40
N PRO A 140 5.92 -10.39 16.59
CA PRO A 140 5.89 -9.52 17.76
C PRO A 140 4.62 -8.66 17.80
N TYR A 141 4.10 -8.48 19.00
CA TYR A 141 3.04 -7.51 19.25
C TYR A 141 3.54 -6.08 19.06
N GLY A 142 2.64 -5.15 18.76
CA GLY A 142 2.97 -3.74 18.56
C GLY A 142 3.16 -3.34 17.09
N HIS A 143 3.12 -4.29 16.17
CA HIS A 143 3.04 -4.01 14.73
C HIS A 143 1.70 -4.46 14.15
N ARG A 144 1.22 -3.73 13.13
CA ARG A 144 0.11 -4.20 12.29
C ARG A 144 0.68 -5.05 11.15
N TYR A 145 -0.05 -6.07 10.75
CA TYR A 145 0.34 -6.97 9.66
C TYR A 145 -0.75 -7.02 8.61
N CYS A 146 -0.33 -7.05 7.34
CA CYS A 146 -1.23 -7.31 6.24
C CYS A 146 -0.67 -8.41 5.32
N VAL A 147 -1.53 -9.26 4.80
CA VAL A 147 -1.15 -10.44 4.01
C VAL A 147 -1.73 -10.34 2.61
N GLU A 148 -0.87 -10.44 1.60
CA GLU A 148 -1.26 -10.57 0.19
C GLU A 148 -1.07 -12.01 -0.26
N VAL A 149 -2.15 -12.69 -0.62
CA VAL A 149 -2.13 -14.01 -1.23
C VAL A 149 -2.35 -13.90 -2.72
N ARG A 150 -1.74 -14.79 -3.51
CA ARG A 150 -1.80 -14.82 -4.97
C ARG A 150 -2.29 -16.15 -5.54
N HIS A 151 -2.46 -17.15 -4.71
CA HIS A 151 -2.96 -18.46 -5.13
C HIS A 151 -4.46 -18.40 -5.39
N ARG A 152 -4.88 -18.85 -6.58
CA ARG A 152 -6.29 -18.73 -7.05
C ARG A 152 -7.31 -19.40 -6.16
N ALA A 153 -6.95 -20.49 -5.47
CA ALA A 153 -7.88 -21.21 -4.62
C ALA A 153 -8.47 -20.35 -3.49
N PHE A 154 -7.74 -19.34 -3.00
CA PHE A 154 -8.26 -18.41 -1.99
C PHE A 154 -9.38 -17.50 -2.49
N PHE A 155 -9.59 -17.44 -3.80
CA PHE A 155 -10.60 -16.60 -4.45
C PHE A 155 -11.68 -17.42 -5.17
N ALA A 156 -11.40 -18.69 -5.49
CA ALA A 156 -12.29 -19.56 -6.26
C ALA A 156 -13.00 -20.61 -5.40
N ASP A 157 -12.44 -20.93 -4.22
CA ASP A 157 -13.01 -21.91 -3.30
C ASP A 157 -13.44 -21.23 -1.98
N PRO A 158 -14.74 -21.14 -1.70
CA PRO A 158 -15.26 -20.48 -0.48
C PRO A 158 -14.72 -21.10 0.82
N ARG A 159 -14.39 -22.38 0.85
CA ARG A 159 -13.81 -23.04 2.04
C ARG A 159 -12.38 -22.55 2.29
N SER A 160 -11.60 -22.43 1.24
CA SER A 160 -10.22 -21.90 1.31
C SER A 160 -10.22 -20.41 1.67
N GLU A 161 -11.14 -19.62 1.13
CA GLU A 161 -11.34 -18.22 1.50
C GLU A 161 -11.67 -18.08 3.00
N GLN A 162 -12.67 -18.79 3.50
CA GLN A 162 -13.08 -18.75 4.91
C GLN A 162 -11.97 -19.21 5.87
N ARG A 163 -11.19 -20.22 5.47
CA ARG A 163 -10.05 -20.68 6.29
C ARG A 163 -8.97 -19.60 6.38
N LEU A 164 -8.64 -18.95 5.27
CA LEU A 164 -7.68 -17.86 5.27
C LEU A 164 -8.19 -16.66 6.10
N GLU A 165 -9.44 -16.23 5.90
CA GLU A 165 -10.05 -15.16 6.70
C GLU A 165 -9.97 -15.44 8.20
N ARG A 166 -10.26 -16.68 8.61
CA ARG A 166 -10.16 -17.09 10.03
C ARG A 166 -8.73 -16.96 10.55
N VAL A 167 -7.74 -17.47 9.82
CA VAL A 167 -6.32 -17.38 10.19
C VAL A 167 -5.88 -15.93 10.34
N LEU A 168 -6.29 -15.05 9.42
CA LEU A 168 -5.94 -13.64 9.46
C LEU A 168 -6.67 -12.91 10.61
N ALA A 169 -7.95 -13.15 10.80
CA ALA A 169 -8.75 -12.55 11.85
C ALA A 169 -8.24 -12.92 13.26
N GLU A 170 -7.89 -14.20 13.49
CA GLU A 170 -7.30 -14.68 14.74
C GLU A 170 -5.97 -13.98 15.06
N ALA A 171 -5.22 -13.59 14.04
CA ALA A 171 -3.96 -12.88 14.18
C ALA A 171 -4.11 -11.34 14.16
N GLY A 172 -5.32 -10.80 13.95
CA GLY A 172 -5.53 -9.36 13.76
C GLY A 172 -4.85 -8.81 12.51
N ALA A 173 -4.63 -9.66 11.49
CA ALA A 173 -3.98 -9.28 10.25
C ALA A 173 -5.00 -8.91 9.15
N GLU A 174 -4.66 -7.91 8.34
CA GLU A 174 -5.50 -7.50 7.22
C GLU A 174 -5.22 -8.38 5.99
N TRP A 175 -6.26 -8.66 5.19
CA TRP A 175 -6.09 -9.23 3.86
C TRP A 175 -5.96 -8.11 2.83
N VAL A 176 -4.77 -7.92 2.26
CA VAL A 176 -4.54 -6.90 1.23
C VAL A 176 -5.44 -7.14 0.03
N SER A 177 -6.28 -6.16 -0.26
CA SER A 177 -7.13 -6.16 -1.46
C SER A 177 -6.29 -5.81 -2.69
N PHE A 178 -5.81 -6.83 -3.40
CA PHE A 178 -5.02 -6.66 -4.62
C PHE A 178 -5.95 -6.73 -5.84
N ASP A 179 -6.18 -5.59 -6.49
CA ASP A 179 -7.09 -5.48 -7.62
C ASP A 179 -6.34 -5.22 -8.93
N THR A 180 -6.49 -6.13 -9.87
CA THR A 180 -5.98 -6.06 -11.23
C THR A 180 -7.10 -6.13 -12.29
N THR A 181 -8.35 -5.93 -11.86
CA THR A 181 -9.52 -6.16 -12.73
C THR A 181 -9.43 -5.34 -14.01
N VAL A 182 -9.21 -4.01 -13.90
CA VAL A 182 -9.16 -3.13 -15.08
C VAL A 182 -7.94 -3.41 -15.96
N LEU A 183 -6.83 -3.83 -15.37
CA LEU A 183 -5.64 -4.22 -16.16
C LEU A 183 -5.95 -5.37 -17.13
N PHE A 184 -6.78 -6.33 -16.68
CA PHE A 184 -7.11 -7.54 -17.45
C PHE A 184 -8.47 -7.47 -18.15
N GLU A 185 -9.13 -6.31 -18.17
CA GLU A 185 -10.42 -6.13 -18.83
C GLU A 185 -10.31 -6.23 -20.36
N ASP A 186 -9.29 -5.59 -20.94
CA ASP A 186 -8.98 -5.61 -22.36
C ASP A 186 -7.50 -5.97 -22.60
N PRO A 187 -7.15 -6.44 -23.80
CA PRO A 187 -5.77 -6.71 -24.19
C PRO A 187 -4.83 -5.50 -23.94
N PRO A 188 -3.56 -5.74 -23.63
CA PRO A 188 -2.60 -4.68 -23.38
C PRO A 188 -2.27 -3.91 -24.67
N VAL A 189 -2.20 -2.58 -24.57
CA VAL A 189 -1.92 -1.69 -25.71
C VAL A 189 -0.49 -1.13 -25.70
N SER A 190 0.17 -1.09 -24.54
CA SER A 190 1.56 -0.61 -24.37
C SER A 190 2.51 -1.75 -24.00
N ASP A 191 3.83 -1.53 -24.12
CA ASP A 191 4.84 -2.48 -23.65
C ASP A 191 4.78 -2.65 -22.14
N ALA A 192 4.55 -1.58 -21.40
CA ALA A 192 4.41 -1.61 -19.95
C ALA A 192 3.17 -2.44 -19.53
N GLU A 193 2.05 -2.28 -20.24
CA GLU A 193 0.87 -3.12 -20.00
C GLU A 193 1.13 -4.60 -20.33
N ARG A 194 1.83 -4.89 -21.43
CA ARG A 194 2.23 -6.28 -21.78
C ARG A 194 3.10 -6.91 -20.69
N GLU A 195 4.07 -6.16 -20.19
CA GLU A 195 4.92 -6.61 -19.07
C GLU A 195 4.10 -6.84 -17.80
N ALA A 196 3.19 -5.92 -17.46
CA ALA A 196 2.30 -6.05 -16.31
C ALA A 196 1.40 -7.30 -16.44
N TRP A 197 0.85 -7.57 -17.61
CA TRP A 197 0.04 -8.77 -17.88
C TRP A 197 0.79 -10.08 -17.62
N MET A 198 2.08 -10.14 -17.97
CA MET A 198 2.90 -11.32 -17.72
C MET A 198 3.27 -11.50 -16.25
N LYS A 199 3.43 -10.40 -15.51
CA LYS A 199 3.95 -10.41 -14.13
C LYS A 199 2.88 -10.38 -13.04
N LYS A 200 1.70 -9.82 -13.33
CA LYS A 200 0.64 -9.67 -12.33
C LYS A 200 -0.31 -10.87 -12.35
N PRO A 201 -0.74 -11.37 -11.18
CA PRO A 201 -1.76 -12.39 -11.15
C PRO A 201 -3.11 -11.79 -11.55
N ARG A 202 -3.89 -12.52 -12.35
CA ARG A 202 -5.28 -12.20 -12.64
C ARG A 202 -6.16 -12.79 -11.54
N LEU A 203 -6.58 -11.94 -10.60
CA LEU A 203 -7.40 -12.32 -9.45
C LEU A 203 -8.69 -11.51 -9.44
N PRO A 204 -9.81 -12.05 -8.93
CA PRO A 204 -11.02 -11.28 -8.75
C PRO A 204 -10.83 -10.24 -7.65
N ARG A 205 -11.54 -9.10 -7.79
CA ARG A 205 -11.56 -8.06 -6.77
C ARG A 205 -12.22 -8.58 -5.48
N ARG A 206 -11.56 -8.33 -4.36
CA ARG A 206 -12.09 -8.54 -3.02
C ARG A 206 -12.08 -7.20 -2.26
N SER A 207 -13.23 -6.78 -1.74
CA SER A 207 -13.40 -5.46 -1.10
C SER A 207 -13.81 -5.57 0.39
N ARG A 208 -13.68 -6.76 1.00
CA ARG A 208 -13.98 -6.97 2.42
C ARG A 208 -12.75 -6.69 3.27
N ALA A 209 -12.84 -5.73 4.21
CA ALA A 209 -11.82 -5.47 5.21
C ALA A 209 -11.99 -6.43 6.41
N LEU A 210 -10.88 -6.89 6.98
CA LEU A 210 -10.86 -7.73 8.19
C LEU A 210 -10.54 -6.92 9.44
N THR A 211 -9.84 -5.79 9.30
CA THR A 211 -9.38 -4.97 10.41
C THR A 211 -9.86 -3.52 10.30
N GLY A 212 -9.44 -2.66 11.24
CA GLY A 212 -9.63 -1.22 11.17
C GLY A 212 -8.74 -0.49 10.17
N ASP A 213 -7.69 -1.16 9.65
CA ASP A 213 -6.67 -0.56 8.77
C ASP A 213 -6.58 -1.28 7.42
N PRO A 214 -7.65 -1.26 6.58
CA PRO A 214 -7.66 -1.98 5.31
C PRO A 214 -6.62 -1.42 4.34
N VAL A 215 -5.99 -2.33 3.57
CA VAL A 215 -4.98 -1.99 2.57
C VAL A 215 -5.46 -2.42 1.19
N VAL A 216 -5.48 -1.46 0.25
CA VAL A 216 -5.82 -1.69 -1.16
C VAL A 216 -4.60 -1.44 -2.03
N ARG A 217 -4.34 -2.34 -2.97
CA ARG A 217 -3.39 -2.18 -4.04
C ARG A 217 -4.12 -2.30 -5.37
N TYR A 218 -4.40 -1.17 -5.98
CA TYR A 218 -5.09 -1.07 -7.26
C TYR A 218 -4.09 -0.92 -8.41
N ILE A 219 -4.23 -1.76 -9.43
CA ILE A 219 -3.43 -1.70 -10.65
C ILE A 219 -4.33 -1.24 -11.79
N GLY A 220 -4.13 -0.02 -12.24
CA GLY A 220 -4.82 0.56 -13.37
C GLY A 220 -4.21 0.16 -14.72
N ARG A 221 -4.50 0.97 -15.73
CA ARG A 221 -3.91 0.94 -17.06
C ARG A 221 -3.07 2.21 -17.29
N ASP A 222 -2.31 2.26 -18.37
CA ASP A 222 -1.58 3.48 -18.75
C ASP A 222 -2.56 4.58 -19.21
N GLU A 223 -3.72 4.22 -19.75
CA GLU A 223 -4.80 5.15 -20.05
C GLU A 223 -5.50 5.61 -18.76
N GLU A 224 -5.35 6.91 -18.46
CA GLU A 224 -5.88 7.51 -17.24
C GLU A 224 -7.39 7.36 -17.11
N ALA A 225 -8.15 7.59 -18.19
CA ALA A 225 -9.62 7.52 -18.16
C ALA A 225 -10.12 6.14 -17.74
N ARG A 226 -9.48 5.09 -18.24
CA ARG A 226 -9.82 3.69 -17.89
C ARG A 226 -9.44 3.37 -16.45
N THR A 227 -8.29 3.84 -16.01
CA THR A 227 -7.84 3.70 -14.62
C THR A 227 -8.83 4.36 -13.68
N VAL A 228 -9.28 5.58 -13.98
CA VAL A 228 -10.27 6.33 -13.19
C VAL A 228 -11.64 5.64 -13.20
N ALA A 229 -12.10 5.17 -14.35
CA ALA A 229 -13.36 4.42 -14.44
C ALA A 229 -13.30 3.11 -13.63
N GLY A 230 -12.19 2.39 -13.70
CA GLY A 230 -12.00 1.11 -13.02
C GLY A 230 -11.97 1.19 -11.50
N TRP A 231 -11.53 2.31 -10.91
CA TRP A 231 -11.50 2.44 -9.45
C TRP A 231 -12.80 2.95 -8.81
N GLN A 232 -13.82 3.33 -9.59
CA GLN A 232 -15.06 3.89 -9.03
C GLN A 232 -15.73 3.00 -7.98
N PRO A 233 -15.73 1.66 -8.08
CA PRO A 233 -16.17 0.80 -7.00
C PRO A 233 -15.36 0.95 -5.71
N TRP A 234 -14.06 1.22 -5.81
CA TRP A 234 -13.20 1.46 -4.65
C TRP A 234 -13.49 2.78 -3.97
N VAL A 235 -13.84 3.84 -4.70
CA VAL A 235 -14.28 5.11 -4.12
C VAL A 235 -15.48 4.90 -3.19
N GLY A 236 -16.46 4.07 -3.61
CA GLY A 236 -17.60 3.70 -2.78
C GLY A 236 -17.23 2.87 -1.56
N THR A 237 -16.38 1.86 -1.76
CA THR A 237 -15.92 0.96 -0.69
C THR A 237 -15.12 1.71 0.37
N VAL A 238 -14.15 2.53 -0.05
CA VAL A 238 -13.28 3.32 0.84
C VAL A 238 -14.10 4.36 1.60
N ALA A 239 -15.04 5.04 0.93
CA ALA A 239 -15.96 5.97 1.61
C ALA A 239 -16.83 5.25 2.67
N GLY A 240 -17.27 4.01 2.41
CA GLY A 240 -17.96 3.18 3.38
C GLY A 240 -17.09 2.87 4.60
N TRP A 241 -15.86 2.42 4.38
CA TRP A 241 -14.91 2.13 5.47
C TRP A 241 -14.60 3.35 6.34
N LEU A 242 -14.42 4.53 5.73
CA LEU A 242 -14.20 5.77 6.46
C LEU A 242 -15.39 6.12 7.37
N ARG A 243 -16.63 5.95 6.87
CA ARG A 243 -17.85 6.16 7.69
C ARG A 243 -18.01 5.14 8.81
N GLU A 244 -17.47 3.93 8.64
CA GLU A 244 -17.36 2.89 9.68
C GLU A 244 -16.26 3.19 10.71
N GLY A 245 -15.52 4.29 10.57
CA GLY A 245 -14.39 4.63 11.45
C GLY A 245 -13.11 3.85 11.17
N ARG A 246 -13.00 3.20 10.00
CA ARG A 246 -11.76 2.53 9.57
C ARG A 246 -10.78 3.54 8.98
N SER A 247 -9.53 3.15 8.92
CA SER A 247 -8.41 3.99 8.47
C SER A 247 -7.69 3.38 7.25
N PRO A 248 -8.30 3.43 6.04
CA PRO A 248 -7.79 2.76 4.86
C PRO A 248 -6.48 3.37 4.34
N THR A 249 -5.66 2.51 3.72
CA THR A 249 -4.50 2.90 2.92
C THR A 249 -4.65 2.35 1.51
N VAL A 250 -4.59 3.22 0.49
CA VAL A 250 -4.80 2.85 -0.92
C VAL A 250 -3.56 3.19 -1.75
N PHE A 251 -3.04 2.20 -2.45
CA PHE A 251 -1.95 2.35 -3.41
C PHE A 251 -2.46 2.26 -4.83
N ILE A 252 -2.16 3.30 -5.63
CA ILE A 252 -2.49 3.35 -7.05
C ILE A 252 -1.23 3.09 -7.86
N HIS A 253 -1.35 2.14 -8.78
CA HIS A 253 -0.34 1.80 -9.76
C HIS A 253 -0.91 1.95 -11.17
N THR A 254 -0.07 2.35 -12.10
CA THR A 254 -0.25 2.05 -13.53
C THR A 254 0.93 1.21 -14.02
N PRO A 255 0.83 0.51 -15.15
CA PRO A 255 1.94 -0.28 -15.69
C PRO A 255 3.23 0.54 -15.84
N ASP A 256 3.17 1.75 -16.38
CA ASP A 256 4.30 2.66 -16.55
C ASP A 256 4.60 3.54 -15.32
N ASN A 257 3.65 3.68 -14.40
CA ASN A 257 3.71 4.55 -13.20
C ASN A 257 3.99 6.04 -13.46
N VAL A 258 4.01 6.51 -14.71
CA VAL A 258 4.37 7.90 -15.04
C VAL A 258 3.37 8.89 -14.45
N GLY A 259 2.08 8.59 -14.53
CA GLY A 259 0.99 9.44 -14.00
C GLY A 259 0.62 9.17 -12.54
N ALA A 260 1.22 8.19 -11.87
CA ALA A 260 0.74 7.67 -10.59
C ALA A 260 0.54 8.71 -9.49
N PRO A 261 1.43 9.69 -9.21
CA PRO A 261 1.20 10.69 -8.16
C PRO A 261 -0.06 11.55 -8.41
N GLY A 262 -0.31 11.96 -9.64
CA GLY A 262 -1.51 12.72 -10.02
C GLY A 262 -2.78 11.88 -9.84
N LEU A 263 -2.73 10.60 -10.24
CA LEU A 263 -3.83 9.65 -10.07
C LEU A 263 -4.14 9.38 -8.60
N VAL A 264 -3.13 9.28 -7.75
CA VAL A 264 -3.30 9.13 -6.29
C VAL A 264 -4.09 10.31 -5.72
N ARG A 265 -3.74 11.54 -6.07
CA ARG A 265 -4.47 12.73 -5.62
C ARG A 265 -5.90 12.73 -6.12
N ARG A 266 -6.09 12.43 -7.40
CA ARG A 266 -7.44 12.33 -7.98
C ARG A 266 -8.31 11.29 -7.27
N PHE A 267 -7.76 10.11 -6.96
CA PHE A 267 -8.50 9.10 -6.18
C PHE A 267 -8.87 9.64 -4.79
N HIS A 268 -7.95 10.32 -4.12
CA HIS A 268 -8.23 10.96 -2.83
C HIS A 268 -9.37 11.98 -2.93
N ASP A 269 -9.34 12.83 -3.95
CA ASP A 269 -10.38 13.84 -4.19
C ASP A 269 -11.74 13.21 -4.53
N ASP A 270 -11.76 12.13 -5.34
CA ASP A 270 -12.97 11.36 -5.65
C ASP A 270 -13.61 10.78 -4.36
N VAL A 271 -12.80 10.28 -3.42
CA VAL A 271 -13.29 9.80 -2.12
C VAL A 271 -13.75 10.97 -1.24
N ARG A 272 -12.97 12.06 -1.19
CA ARG A 272 -13.30 13.27 -0.43
C ARG A 272 -14.61 13.91 -0.88
N ALA A 273 -14.93 13.86 -2.16
CA ALA A 273 -16.21 14.29 -2.68
C ALA A 273 -17.41 13.52 -2.09
N ARG A 274 -17.17 12.26 -1.62
CA ARG A 274 -18.20 11.43 -0.95
C ARG A 274 -18.15 11.49 0.58
N VAL A 275 -17.02 11.89 1.14
CA VAL A 275 -16.75 12.01 2.58
C VAL A 275 -16.01 13.34 2.79
N PRO A 276 -16.75 14.48 2.85
CA PRO A 276 -16.13 15.81 2.94
C PRO A 276 -15.27 16.04 4.19
N GLU A 277 -15.45 15.22 5.22
CA GLU A 277 -14.70 15.25 6.47
C GLU A 277 -13.24 14.75 6.30
N VAL A 278 -12.92 14.12 5.16
CA VAL A 278 -11.54 13.68 4.86
C VAL A 278 -10.65 14.92 4.69
N GLU A 279 -9.55 14.95 5.46
CA GLU A 279 -8.56 16.02 5.35
C GLU A 279 -7.97 16.08 3.93
N PRO A 280 -7.75 17.28 3.36
CA PRO A 280 -7.07 17.42 2.09
C PRO A 280 -5.61 16.95 2.19
N LEU A 281 -5.06 16.45 1.07
CA LEU A 281 -3.63 16.20 0.98
C LEU A 281 -2.85 17.52 1.02
N PRO A 282 -1.59 17.52 1.50
CA PRO A 282 -0.72 18.70 1.44
C PRO A 282 -0.61 19.28 0.03
N GLU A 283 -0.34 20.59 -0.08
CA GLU A 283 -0.07 21.19 -1.37
C GLU A 283 1.27 20.71 -1.93
N PRO A 284 1.32 20.24 -3.19
CA PRO A 284 2.55 19.78 -3.79
C PRO A 284 3.61 20.88 -3.92
N VAL A 285 4.86 20.52 -3.65
CA VAL A 285 5.99 21.40 -3.95
C VAL A 285 6.07 21.60 -5.47
N PRO A 286 6.17 22.84 -5.98
CA PRO A 286 6.33 23.09 -7.41
C PRO A 286 7.54 22.35 -8.00
N SER A 287 7.35 21.70 -9.14
CA SER A 287 8.41 20.97 -9.85
C SER A 287 9.34 21.85 -10.71
N GLY A 288 8.92 23.08 -10.99
CA GLY A 288 9.67 24.04 -11.80
C GLY A 288 10.79 24.76 -11.04
N PRO A 289 11.70 25.47 -11.74
CA PRO A 289 12.64 26.35 -11.09
C PRO A 289 11.88 27.41 -10.28
N PRO A 290 12.43 27.86 -9.12
CA PRO A 290 11.81 28.93 -8.37
C PRO A 290 11.66 30.14 -9.32
N THR A 291 10.44 30.64 -9.47
CA THR A 291 10.18 31.89 -10.19
C THR A 291 10.92 33.00 -9.42
N LEU A 292 12.02 33.47 -9.98
CA LEU A 292 12.69 34.70 -9.52
C LEU A 292 11.74 35.86 -9.84
N PHE A 293 11.01 36.31 -8.83
CA PHE A 293 10.38 37.64 -8.85
C PHE A 293 11.30 38.63 -8.16
#